data_7cf85ffce4801922e7629d05ee93d3b9
#
_entry.id   7cf85ffce4801922e7629d05ee93d3b9
#
_cell.length_a   1.000
_cell.length_b   1.000
_cell.length_c   1.000
_cell.angle_alpha   90.00
_cell.angle_beta   90.00
_cell.angle_gamma   90.00
#
_symmetry.space_group_name_H-M   'P 1'
#
loop_
_entity.id
_entity.type
_entity.pdbx_description
1 polymer ?
#
loop_
_entity_poly.entity_id
_entity_poly.type
_entity_poly.pdbx_seq_one_letter_code
_entity_poly.pdbx_strand_id
1 'polypeptide(L)'
;MRQKSKAKGKRILGVVLALVFLISCIMTPDVHAQAESMIIALSARSVKIGDTLAVTVPLPAGVTGTVNLTYSQDLFTYQSATAETSVNAGTVSMTLGSYGSGNKRASGTVKFKADAAGTASFAASAPSAGNQEGDRVDVGGASVSVAVENSAAAADDKSKD
;
A
#
# COMPACT_ATOMS: atom_id res chain seq x y z
N MET A 1 -74.66 30.93 -7.14
CA MET A 1 -73.45 31.72 -7.48
C MET A 1 -72.27 31.23 -6.69
N ARG A 2 -71.14 30.94 -7.42
CA ARG A 2 -69.73 30.76 -6.97
C ARG A 2 -69.37 29.50 -6.18
N GLN A 3 -68.97 28.50 -6.92
CA GLN A 3 -67.87 27.64 -6.52
C GLN A 3 -66.86 27.56 -7.67
N LYS A 4 -65.80 28.34 -7.57
CA LYS A 4 -64.58 28.21 -8.39
C LYS A 4 -63.39 28.70 -7.56
N SER A 5 -62.71 27.80 -6.86
CA SER A 5 -61.32 28.03 -6.44
C SER A 5 -60.70 26.88 -5.61
N LYS A 6 -60.78 25.63 -6.03
CA LYS A 6 -60.10 24.53 -5.32
C LYS A 6 -59.15 23.68 -6.21
N ALA A 7 -58.96 24.06 -7.47
CA ALA A 7 -58.18 23.23 -8.39
C ALA A 7 -56.72 23.67 -8.59
N LYS A 8 -56.30 24.85 -8.12
CA LYS A 8 -54.93 25.32 -8.33
C LYS A 8 -53.90 24.88 -7.30
N GLY A 9 -54.31 24.58 -6.06
CA GLY A 9 -53.41 24.17 -5.02
C GLY A 9 -52.80 22.76 -5.16
N LYS A 10 -53.56 21.81 -5.72
CA LYS A 10 -53.12 20.40 -5.86
C LYS A 10 -52.04 20.22 -6.93
N ARG A 11 -52.03 21.05 -7.98
CA ARG A 11 -51.04 20.95 -9.06
C ARG A 11 -49.67 21.55 -8.65
N ILE A 12 -49.69 22.58 -7.82
CA ILE A 12 -48.45 23.20 -7.32
C ILE A 12 -47.76 22.28 -6.30
N LEU A 13 -48.52 21.60 -5.43
CA LEU A 13 -47.97 20.65 -4.46
C LEU A 13 -47.30 19.45 -5.14
N GLY A 14 -47.88 18.94 -6.24
CA GLY A 14 -47.29 17.84 -7.01
C GLY A 14 -45.98 18.20 -7.72
N VAL A 15 -45.88 19.43 -8.24
CA VAL A 15 -44.69 19.91 -8.92
C VAL A 15 -43.56 20.15 -7.93
N VAL A 16 -43.85 20.70 -6.74
CA VAL A 16 -42.84 20.91 -5.69
C VAL A 16 -42.31 19.59 -5.14
N LEU A 17 -43.20 18.59 -4.97
CA LEU A 17 -42.80 17.26 -4.50
C LEU A 17 -41.92 16.52 -5.54
N ALA A 18 -42.23 16.66 -6.83
CA ALA A 18 -41.45 16.08 -7.92
C ALA A 18 -40.06 16.78 -8.03
N LEU A 19 -40.00 18.10 -7.82
CA LEU A 19 -38.74 18.84 -7.85
C LEU A 19 -37.82 18.47 -6.69
N VAL A 20 -38.35 18.25 -5.48
CA VAL A 20 -37.59 17.81 -4.32
C VAL A 20 -37.03 16.38 -4.53
N PHE A 21 -37.79 15.50 -5.19
CA PHE A 21 -37.30 14.15 -5.53
C PHE A 21 -36.21 14.16 -6.60
N LEU A 22 -36.27 15.08 -7.55
CA LEU A 22 -35.23 15.22 -8.59
C LEU A 22 -33.90 15.75 -8.02
N ILE A 23 -33.96 16.62 -7.02
CA ILE A 23 -32.76 17.17 -6.36
C ILE A 23 -32.12 16.12 -5.43
N SER A 24 -32.90 15.20 -4.84
CA SER A 24 -32.35 14.10 -4.02
C SER A 24 -31.58 13.04 -4.81
N CYS A 25 -31.80 12.91 -6.13
CA CYS A 25 -31.07 11.95 -6.96
C CYS A 25 -29.72 12.45 -7.49
N ILE A 26 -29.37 13.73 -7.27
CA ILE A 26 -28.12 14.30 -7.82
C ILE A 26 -27.01 14.38 -6.78
N MET A 27 -27.29 14.14 -5.51
CA MET A 27 -26.27 14.01 -4.46
C MET A 27 -26.05 12.53 -4.10
N THR A 28 -25.55 11.76 -5.04
CA THR A 28 -24.68 10.66 -4.66
C THR A 28 -23.39 11.32 -4.22
N PRO A 29 -23.00 11.25 -2.93
CA PRO A 29 -21.63 11.57 -2.59
C PRO A 29 -20.79 10.58 -3.42
N ASP A 30 -20.00 11.07 -4.35
CA ASP A 30 -18.84 10.35 -4.84
C ASP A 30 -17.99 10.09 -3.58
N VAL A 31 -18.22 8.94 -2.96
CA VAL A 31 -17.29 8.38 -2.01
C VAL A 31 -16.08 8.01 -2.86
N HIS A 32 -15.24 8.99 -3.10
CA HIS A 32 -13.88 8.73 -3.52
C HIS A 32 -13.29 7.93 -2.36
N ALA A 33 -13.28 6.61 -2.52
CA ALA A 33 -12.46 5.76 -1.68
C ALA A 33 -11.07 6.35 -1.79
N GLN A 34 -10.58 7.01 -0.75
CA GLN A 34 -9.22 7.49 -0.69
C GLN A 34 -8.36 6.25 -0.87
N ALA A 35 -7.62 6.18 -1.97
CA ALA A 35 -6.66 5.13 -2.19
C ALA A 35 -5.68 5.19 -1.02
N GLU A 36 -5.75 4.19 -0.13
CA GLU A 36 -4.79 4.09 0.96
C GLU A 36 -3.43 3.77 0.36
N SER A 37 -2.44 4.59 0.68
CA SER A 37 -1.07 4.39 0.21
C SER A 37 -0.38 3.30 1.03
N MET A 38 0.37 2.45 0.35
CA MET A 38 1.29 1.54 1.03
C MET A 38 2.40 2.30 1.73
N ILE A 39 3.00 1.64 2.72
CA ILE A 39 4.18 2.11 3.43
C ILE A 39 5.24 1.02 3.31
N ILE A 40 6.50 1.41 3.12
CA ILE A 40 7.64 0.50 3.24
C ILE A 40 8.37 0.84 4.54
N ALA A 41 8.43 -0.14 5.46
CA ALA A 41 9.19 -0.01 6.69
C ALA A 41 10.53 -0.74 6.57
N LEU A 42 11.62 -0.04 6.84
CA LEU A 42 12.98 -0.57 6.85
C LEU A 42 13.44 -0.81 8.29
N SER A 43 14.17 -1.89 8.54
CA SER A 43 14.81 -2.12 9.85
C SER A 43 15.93 -1.12 10.15
N ALA A 44 16.53 -0.53 9.12
CA ALA A 44 17.54 0.50 9.22
C ALA A 44 17.54 1.40 7.97
N ARG A 45 17.94 2.66 8.10
CA ARG A 45 18.09 3.61 6.97
C ARG A 45 19.46 3.54 6.32
N SER A 46 20.42 2.93 6.99
CA SER A 46 21.77 2.65 6.53
C SER A 46 22.19 1.28 7.03
N VAL A 47 22.86 0.49 6.20
CA VAL A 47 23.43 -0.81 6.51
C VAL A 47 24.83 -0.92 5.96
N LYS A 48 25.67 -1.79 6.52
CA LYS A 48 27.01 -2.07 5.99
C LYS A 48 26.99 -3.26 5.05
N ILE A 49 27.98 -3.33 4.17
CA ILE A 49 28.20 -4.54 3.35
C ILE A 49 28.32 -5.76 4.27
N GLY A 50 27.54 -6.79 3.97
CA GLY A 50 27.44 -8.02 4.74
C GLY A 50 26.26 -8.06 5.71
N ASP A 51 25.69 -6.91 6.09
CA ASP A 51 24.56 -6.83 7.00
C ASP A 51 23.26 -7.28 6.32
N THR A 52 22.29 -7.68 7.12
CA THR A 52 20.95 -8.01 6.67
C THR A 52 20.00 -6.84 6.92
N LEU A 53 19.30 -6.41 5.88
CA LEU A 53 18.21 -5.43 5.91
C LEU A 53 16.87 -6.17 5.88
N ALA A 54 15.98 -5.88 6.80
CA ALA A 54 14.59 -6.32 6.73
C ALA A 54 13.70 -5.20 6.19
N VAL A 55 12.93 -5.53 5.16
CA VAL A 55 11.97 -4.64 4.49
C VAL A 55 10.58 -5.19 4.73
N THR A 56 9.73 -4.44 5.42
CA THR A 56 8.36 -4.84 5.73
C THR A 56 7.38 -3.99 4.93
N VAL A 57 6.44 -4.64 4.24
CA VAL A 57 5.40 -3.99 3.45
C VAL A 57 4.04 -4.40 3.99
N PRO A 58 3.36 -3.55 4.78
CA PRO A 58 1.99 -3.77 5.19
C PRO A 58 1.02 -3.32 4.09
N LEU A 59 -0.03 -4.09 3.86
CA LEU A 59 -1.21 -3.65 3.13
C LEU A 59 -2.14 -2.82 4.05
N PRO A 60 -3.04 -2.01 3.48
CA PRO A 60 -4.10 -1.37 4.23
C PRO A 60 -4.94 -2.36 5.05
N ALA A 61 -5.63 -1.88 6.09
CA ALA A 61 -6.48 -2.73 6.91
C ALA A 61 -7.62 -3.35 6.08
N GLY A 62 -7.85 -4.65 6.22
CA GLY A 62 -8.90 -5.36 5.48
C GLY A 62 -8.58 -5.63 4.00
N VAL A 63 -7.38 -5.30 3.55
CA VAL A 63 -6.91 -5.55 2.17
C VAL A 63 -5.96 -6.73 2.14
N THR A 64 -6.12 -7.57 1.14
CA THR A 64 -5.25 -8.73 0.84
C THR A 64 -4.84 -8.68 -0.63
N GLY A 65 -3.81 -9.41 -1.00
CA GLY A 65 -3.42 -9.51 -2.40
C GLY A 65 -1.94 -9.74 -2.62
N THR A 66 -1.51 -9.60 -3.86
CA THR A 66 -0.11 -9.74 -4.23
C THR A 66 0.58 -8.38 -4.17
N VAL A 67 1.69 -8.34 -3.46
CA VAL A 67 2.60 -7.19 -3.38
C VAL A 67 3.87 -7.52 -4.14
N ASN A 68 4.25 -6.64 -5.04
CA ASN A 68 5.51 -6.69 -5.75
C ASN A 68 6.48 -5.69 -5.13
N LEU A 69 7.60 -6.18 -4.58
CA LEU A 69 8.67 -5.38 -4.04
C LEU A 69 9.87 -5.44 -4.98
N THR A 70 10.17 -4.33 -5.66
CA THR A 70 11.36 -4.18 -6.51
C THR A 70 12.53 -3.69 -5.68
N TYR A 71 13.74 -4.18 -5.97
CA TYR A 71 14.96 -3.81 -5.27
C TYR A 71 16.17 -3.75 -6.22
N SER A 72 17.23 -3.05 -5.80
CA SER A 72 18.49 -2.93 -6.54
C SER A 72 19.31 -4.21 -6.37
N GLN A 73 19.32 -5.08 -7.38
CA GLN A 73 20.05 -6.36 -7.37
C GLN A 73 21.57 -6.22 -7.29
N ASP A 74 22.09 -5.10 -7.79
CA ASP A 74 23.54 -4.82 -7.75
C ASP A 74 24.05 -4.55 -6.34
N LEU A 75 23.16 -4.18 -5.41
CA LEU A 75 23.48 -3.81 -4.05
C LEU A 75 22.94 -4.78 -3.01
N PHE A 76 21.93 -5.57 -3.35
CA PHE A 76 21.27 -6.49 -2.43
C PHE A 76 20.97 -7.85 -3.04
N THR A 77 21.19 -8.89 -2.25
CA THR A 77 20.75 -10.26 -2.55
C THR A 77 19.56 -10.63 -1.65
N TYR A 78 18.50 -11.16 -2.24
CA TYR A 78 17.37 -11.75 -1.52
C TYR A 78 17.83 -12.93 -0.64
N GLN A 79 17.35 -12.99 0.59
CA GLN A 79 17.63 -14.08 1.51
C GLN A 79 16.38 -14.92 1.85
N SER A 80 15.34 -14.25 2.33
CA SER A 80 14.12 -14.93 2.80
C SER A 80 12.94 -13.97 2.89
N ALA A 81 11.73 -14.51 2.98
CA ALA A 81 10.53 -13.76 3.27
C ALA A 81 9.63 -14.52 4.26
N THR A 82 8.73 -13.79 4.94
CA THR A 82 7.76 -14.35 5.88
C THR A 82 6.46 -14.82 5.22
N ALA A 83 6.23 -14.44 3.97
CA ALA A 83 5.06 -14.82 3.18
C ALA A 83 5.47 -15.73 2.02
N GLU A 84 4.48 -16.38 1.39
CA GLU A 84 4.72 -17.11 0.15
C GLU A 84 5.20 -16.13 -0.93
N THR A 85 6.35 -16.44 -1.52
CA THR A 85 7.05 -15.54 -2.44
C THR A 85 7.55 -16.23 -3.69
N SER A 86 7.58 -15.44 -4.77
CA SER A 86 8.39 -15.75 -5.95
C SER A 86 9.37 -14.59 -6.19
N VAL A 87 10.59 -14.92 -6.58
CA VAL A 87 11.65 -13.94 -6.86
C VAL A 87 12.05 -14.04 -8.32
N ASN A 88 11.97 -12.92 -9.02
CA ASN A 88 12.34 -12.84 -10.42
C ASN A 88 12.92 -11.44 -10.73
N ALA A 89 14.14 -11.42 -11.31
CA ALA A 89 14.76 -10.23 -11.90
C ALA A 89 14.61 -8.94 -11.05
N GLY A 90 15.02 -8.97 -9.77
CA GLY A 90 14.97 -7.80 -8.88
C GLY A 90 13.59 -7.46 -8.35
N THR A 91 12.64 -8.36 -8.49
CA THR A 91 11.30 -8.23 -7.93
C THR A 91 10.98 -9.43 -7.05
N VAL A 92 10.51 -9.17 -5.84
CA VAL A 92 9.95 -10.17 -4.92
C VAL A 92 8.44 -9.99 -4.91
N SER A 93 7.72 -10.98 -5.45
CA SER A 93 6.24 -11.01 -5.41
C SER A 93 5.79 -11.82 -4.20
N MET A 94 5.04 -11.18 -3.30
CA MET A 94 4.54 -11.78 -2.06
C MET A 94 3.02 -11.87 -2.09
N THR A 95 2.46 -13.02 -1.76
CA THR A 95 1.03 -13.15 -1.53
C THR A 95 0.74 -12.86 -0.07
N LEU A 96 0.10 -11.73 0.19
CA LEU A 96 -0.31 -11.29 1.52
C LEU A 96 -1.81 -11.54 1.69
N GLY A 97 -2.15 -12.57 2.41
CA GLY A 97 -3.52 -12.98 2.61
C GLY A 97 -3.70 -13.83 3.86
N SER A 98 -4.38 -13.28 4.80
CA SER A 98 -5.29 -13.94 5.72
C SER A 98 -6.20 -12.86 6.26
N TYR A 99 -7.48 -13.00 6.00
CA TYR A 99 -8.49 -12.26 6.73
C TYR A 99 -8.46 -12.68 8.20
N GLY A 100 -7.51 -12.14 8.95
CA GLY A 100 -7.60 -12.20 10.40
C GLY A 100 -8.80 -11.35 10.82
N SER A 101 -9.71 -11.89 11.61
CA SER A 101 -10.82 -11.14 12.19
C SER A 101 -10.30 -9.91 12.91
N GLY A 102 -10.79 -8.74 12.52
CA GLY A 102 -10.42 -7.43 13.07
C GLY A 102 -9.55 -6.60 12.11
N ASN A 103 -9.31 -5.35 12.47
CA ASN A 103 -8.51 -4.36 11.72
C ASN A 103 -7.01 -4.72 11.59
N LYS A 104 -6.68 -5.99 11.41
CA LYS A 104 -5.30 -6.43 11.21
C LYS A 104 -4.89 -6.16 9.77
N ARG A 105 -3.69 -5.60 9.63
CA ARG A 105 -3.04 -5.40 8.33
C ARG A 105 -2.29 -6.66 7.94
N ALA A 106 -2.52 -7.16 6.73
CA ALA A 106 -1.66 -8.16 6.13
C ALA A 106 -0.29 -7.53 5.86
N SER A 107 0.80 -8.18 6.23
CA SER A 107 2.14 -7.67 6.01
C SER A 107 3.11 -8.78 5.67
N GLY A 108 4.06 -8.49 4.79
CA GLY A 108 5.18 -9.36 4.47
C GLY A 108 6.50 -8.69 4.80
N THR A 109 7.44 -9.45 5.34
CA THR A 109 8.80 -8.99 5.58
C THR A 109 9.76 -9.80 4.73
N VAL A 110 10.61 -9.09 3.98
CA VAL A 110 11.67 -9.66 3.15
C VAL A 110 13.01 -9.27 3.75
N LYS A 111 13.92 -10.24 3.81
CA LYS A 111 15.31 -10.03 4.24
C LYS A 111 16.24 -10.01 3.05
N PHE A 112 17.09 -9.02 2.99
CA PHE A 112 18.12 -8.84 1.99
C PHE A 112 19.48 -8.73 2.64
N LYS A 113 20.50 -9.30 2.00
CA LYS A 113 21.90 -9.09 2.37
C LYS A 113 22.47 -7.95 1.54
N ALA A 114 23.17 -7.02 2.16
CA ALA A 114 23.89 -5.97 1.47
C ALA A 114 25.21 -6.51 0.91
N ASP A 115 25.43 -6.36 -0.40
CA ASP A 115 26.59 -6.93 -1.10
C ASP A 115 27.55 -5.88 -1.60
N ALA A 116 27.08 -4.67 -1.91
CA ALA A 116 27.91 -3.57 -2.39
C ALA A 116 27.47 -2.23 -1.81
N ALA A 117 28.42 -1.29 -1.68
CA ALA A 117 28.16 0.06 -1.20
C ALA A 117 27.45 0.89 -2.25
N GLY A 118 26.54 1.76 -1.82
CA GLY A 118 25.78 2.64 -2.70
C GLY A 118 24.47 3.08 -2.09
N THR A 119 23.64 3.74 -2.89
CA THR A 119 22.26 4.07 -2.52
C THR A 119 21.30 3.17 -3.29
N ALA A 120 20.60 2.34 -2.57
CA ALA A 120 19.57 1.46 -3.14
C ALA A 120 18.18 2.06 -2.98
N SER A 121 17.26 1.68 -3.86
CA SER A 121 15.84 1.98 -3.74
C SER A 121 15.02 0.71 -3.65
N PHE A 122 13.98 0.75 -2.83
CA PHE A 122 12.94 -0.26 -2.75
C PHE A 122 11.62 0.38 -3.18
N ALA A 123 10.89 -0.27 -4.07
CA ALA A 123 9.58 0.19 -4.50
C ALA A 123 8.56 -0.94 -4.38
N ALA A 124 7.41 -0.64 -3.79
CA ALA A 124 6.33 -1.60 -3.61
C ALA A 124 5.09 -1.18 -4.39
N SER A 125 4.40 -2.16 -4.96
CA SER A 125 3.11 -2.00 -5.64
C SER A 125 2.22 -3.19 -5.33
N ALA A 126 0.89 -2.99 -5.36
CA ALA A 126 -0.09 -4.05 -5.12
C ALA A 126 -1.07 -4.14 -6.31
N PRO A 127 -0.65 -4.79 -7.42
CA PRO A 127 -1.46 -4.84 -8.65
C PRO A 127 -2.75 -5.66 -8.50
N SER A 128 -2.83 -6.53 -7.50
CA SER A 128 -3.96 -7.45 -7.27
C SER A 128 -4.41 -7.36 -5.81
N ALA A 129 -4.80 -6.18 -5.37
CA ALA A 129 -5.35 -5.97 -4.03
C ALA A 129 -6.88 -6.08 -4.06
N GLY A 130 -7.45 -6.70 -3.03
CA GLY A 130 -8.89 -6.85 -2.83
C GLY A 130 -9.30 -6.74 -1.38
N ASN A 131 -10.57 -6.37 -1.14
CA ASN A 131 -11.17 -6.33 0.18
C ASN A 131 -11.80 -7.69 0.55
N GLN A 132 -12.38 -7.78 1.74
CA GLN A 132 -13.06 -9.00 2.23
C GLN A 132 -14.31 -9.37 1.42
N GLU A 133 -14.89 -8.43 0.70
CA GLU A 133 -16.09 -8.62 -0.14
C GLU A 133 -15.74 -9.13 -1.53
N GLY A 134 -14.43 -9.18 -1.85
CA GLY A 134 -13.91 -9.63 -3.14
C GLY A 134 -13.79 -8.50 -4.17
N ASP A 135 -14.04 -7.27 -3.78
CA ASP A 135 -13.90 -6.11 -4.65
C ASP A 135 -12.44 -5.72 -4.78
N ARG A 136 -12.07 -5.30 -5.98
CA ARG A 136 -10.73 -4.78 -6.23
C ARG A 136 -10.53 -3.44 -5.51
N VAL A 137 -9.41 -3.34 -4.79
CA VAL A 137 -8.99 -2.11 -4.12
C VAL A 137 -7.77 -1.55 -4.82
N ASP A 138 -7.81 -0.26 -5.14
CA ASP A 138 -6.65 0.43 -5.67
C ASP A 138 -5.78 0.92 -4.50
N VAL A 139 -4.55 0.38 -4.43
CA VAL A 139 -3.58 0.69 -3.37
C VAL A 139 -2.41 1.43 -3.99
N GLY A 140 -2.19 2.66 -3.55
CA GLY A 140 -1.07 3.47 -4.00
C GLY A 140 0.28 2.83 -3.68
N GLY A 141 1.21 2.86 -4.63
CA GLY A 141 2.57 2.36 -4.44
C GLY A 141 3.39 3.19 -3.44
N ALA A 142 4.49 2.61 -2.97
CA ALA A 142 5.45 3.28 -2.09
C ALA A 142 6.88 3.07 -2.58
N SER A 143 7.77 4.00 -2.24
CA SER A 143 9.20 3.85 -2.47
C SER A 143 10.01 4.42 -1.30
N VAL A 144 11.19 3.84 -1.07
CA VAL A 144 12.12 4.27 -0.02
C VAL A 144 13.55 3.99 -0.45
N SER A 145 14.49 4.81 -0.02
CA SER A 145 15.91 4.63 -0.27
C SER A 145 16.66 4.25 1.01
N VAL A 146 17.73 3.47 0.85
CA VAL A 146 18.63 3.04 1.90
C VAL A 146 20.06 3.21 1.45
N ALA A 147 20.94 3.67 2.34
CA ALA A 147 22.37 3.74 2.10
C ALA A 147 23.04 2.43 2.49
N VAL A 148 23.91 1.90 1.63
CA VAL A 148 24.82 0.80 1.95
C VAL A 148 26.22 1.35 2.07
N GLU A 149 26.79 1.26 3.25
CA GLU A 149 28.11 1.77 3.58
C GLU A 149 29.15 0.65 3.45
N ASN A 150 30.38 1.03 3.12
CA ASN A 150 31.49 0.09 3.20
C ASN A 150 31.62 -0.43 4.64
N SER A 151 31.83 -1.73 4.78
CA SER A 151 32.31 -2.27 6.05
C SER A 151 33.64 -1.58 6.34
N ALA A 152 33.72 -0.79 7.42
CA ALA A 152 35.00 -0.25 7.84
C ALA A 152 35.95 -1.44 8.02
N ALA A 153 37.03 -1.46 7.24
CA ALA A 153 38.13 -2.37 7.49
C ALA A 153 38.50 -2.18 8.97
N ALA A 154 38.48 -3.25 9.73
CA ALA A 154 39.00 -3.24 11.09
C ALA A 154 40.37 -2.60 10.99
N ALA A 155 40.51 -1.42 11.59
CA ALA A 155 41.83 -0.78 11.74
C ALA A 155 42.68 -1.80 12.49
N ASP A 156 43.60 -2.45 11.74
CA ASP A 156 44.61 -3.32 12.30
C ASP A 156 45.59 -2.39 13.05
N ASP A 157 45.18 -2.05 14.29
CA ASP A 157 46.09 -1.40 15.24
C ASP A 157 47.13 -2.45 15.68
N LYS A 158 48.02 -2.77 14.77
CA LYS A 158 49.35 -3.25 15.14
C LYS A 158 50.20 -2.06 15.49
N SER A 159 49.91 -1.45 16.63
CA SER A 159 50.94 -0.73 17.36
C SER A 159 52.07 -1.70 17.66
N LYS A 160 53.07 -1.62 16.84
CA LYS A 160 54.33 -2.27 16.99
C LYS A 160 55.11 -1.47 18.01
N ASP A 161 55.29 -2.03 19.14
CA ASP A 161 56.36 -1.69 20.03
C ASP A 161 57.55 -2.60 19.77
#